data_41f8a0bfa8befd55d82bf913e1d42f70
#
_entry.id   41f8a0bfa8befd55d82bf913e1d42f70
#
_cell.length_a   1.000
_cell.length_b   1.000
_cell.length_c   1.000
_cell.angle_alpha   90.00
_cell.angle_beta   90.00
_cell.angle_gamma   90.00
#
_symmetry.space_group_name_H-M   'P 1'
#
loop_
_entity.id
_entity.type
_entity.pdbx_description
1 polymer ?
#
loop_
_entity_poly.entity_id
_entity_poly.type
_entity_poly.pdbx_seq_one_letter_code
_entity_poly.pdbx_strand_id
1 'polypeptide(L)'
;MSEEKFSLSNLKTRAHIVYICYLIGLIFWIPLLVGIILAYLSRDKAREIGDPLLEDNFTWQINSFWGYLAFIGLPLLIGLMGLLSFDFAFLAFFAFLGVIIGLIGLIWFIYRTIKGWLALSEGKALYIQ
;
A
#
# COMPACT_ATOMS: atom_id res chain seq x y z
N MET A 1 0.51 2.88 -32.49
CA MET A 1 0.83 4.11 -31.78
C MET A 1 -0.31 4.65 -30.96
N SER A 2 -1.50 4.79 -31.52
CA SER A 2 -2.67 5.27 -30.79
C SER A 2 -3.09 4.32 -29.67
N GLU A 3 -2.98 3.02 -29.89
CA GLU A 3 -3.26 2.00 -28.88
C GLU A 3 -2.28 2.09 -27.72
N GLU A 4 -1.01 2.32 -28.01
CA GLU A 4 0.03 2.45 -27.01
C GLU A 4 -0.19 3.67 -26.13
N LYS A 5 -0.51 4.81 -26.74
CA LYS A 5 -0.84 6.04 -26.00
C LYS A 5 -2.10 5.86 -25.15
N PHE A 6 -3.10 5.17 -25.68
CA PHE A 6 -4.33 4.90 -24.96
C PHE A 6 -4.06 4.00 -23.75
N SER A 7 -3.26 2.94 -23.94
CA SER A 7 -2.90 2.04 -22.84
C SER A 7 -2.10 2.74 -21.77
N LEU A 8 -1.16 3.62 -22.15
CA LEU A 8 -0.37 4.38 -21.22
C LEU A 8 -1.23 5.32 -20.38
N SER A 9 -2.16 6.04 -21.02
CA SER A 9 -3.10 6.90 -20.34
C SER A 9 -3.97 6.12 -19.35
N ASN A 10 -4.45 4.93 -19.77
CA ASN A 10 -5.22 4.04 -18.93
C ASN A 10 -4.44 3.60 -17.69
N LEU A 11 -3.17 3.23 -17.86
CA LEU A 11 -2.33 2.79 -16.76
C LEU A 11 -2.08 3.91 -15.76
N LYS A 12 -1.86 5.14 -16.23
CA LYS A 12 -1.71 6.29 -15.34
C LYS A 12 -2.98 6.52 -14.52
N THR A 13 -4.14 6.42 -15.18
CA THR A 13 -5.42 6.55 -14.50
C THR A 13 -5.59 5.46 -13.44
N ARG A 14 -5.22 4.22 -13.76
CA ARG A 14 -5.29 3.11 -12.81
C ARG A 14 -4.40 3.36 -11.60
N ALA A 15 -3.21 3.92 -11.80
CA ALA A 15 -2.31 4.24 -10.71
C ALA A 15 -2.91 5.26 -9.76
N HIS A 16 -3.56 6.30 -10.28
CA HIS A 16 -4.26 7.26 -9.46
C HIS A 16 -5.41 6.62 -8.69
N ILE A 17 -6.17 5.73 -9.33
CA ILE A 17 -7.27 5.01 -8.70
C ILE A 17 -6.76 4.16 -7.53
N VAL A 18 -5.63 3.49 -7.68
CA VAL A 18 -5.04 2.67 -6.62
C VAL A 18 -4.72 3.54 -5.40
N TYR A 19 -4.12 4.71 -5.60
CA TYR A 19 -3.81 5.61 -4.47
C TYR A 19 -5.07 6.10 -3.78
N ILE A 20 -6.11 6.42 -4.55
CA ILE A 20 -7.42 6.80 -3.98
C ILE A 20 -8.00 5.63 -3.17
N CYS A 21 -7.93 4.41 -3.72
CA CYS A 21 -8.39 3.21 -3.04
C CYS A 21 -7.64 2.98 -1.73
N TYR A 22 -6.34 3.24 -1.72
CA TYR A 22 -5.54 3.10 -0.51
C TYR A 22 -5.95 4.09 0.58
N LEU A 23 -6.22 5.35 0.20
CA LEU A 23 -6.67 6.35 1.16
C LEU A 23 -8.05 6.01 1.72
N ILE A 24 -8.97 5.60 0.86
CA ILE A 24 -10.30 5.18 1.29
C ILE A 24 -10.20 3.90 2.12
N GLY A 25 -9.25 3.03 1.78
CA GLY A 25 -9.02 1.77 2.47
C GLY A 25 -8.56 1.93 3.91
N LEU A 26 -8.09 3.11 4.32
CA LEU A 26 -7.82 3.39 5.72
C LEU A 26 -9.09 3.38 6.57
N ILE A 27 -10.24 3.65 5.94
CA ILE A 27 -11.55 3.64 6.59
C ILE A 27 -12.26 2.32 6.34
N PHE A 28 -12.21 1.82 5.09
CA PHE A 28 -12.85 0.57 4.68
C PHE A 28 -11.81 -0.35 4.05
N TRP A 29 -11.85 -1.62 4.41
CA TRP A 29 -10.87 -2.62 3.94
C TRP A 29 -11.08 -3.04 2.49
N ILE A 30 -12.33 -3.02 2.00
CA ILE A 30 -12.66 -3.49 0.66
C ILE A 30 -11.95 -2.68 -0.43
N PRO A 31 -11.96 -1.33 -0.40
CA PRO A 31 -11.20 -0.55 -1.38
C PRO A 31 -9.70 -0.83 -1.37
N LEU A 32 -9.13 -1.13 -0.20
CA LEU A 32 -7.71 -1.48 -0.09
C LEU A 32 -7.40 -2.75 -0.87
N LEU A 33 -8.25 -3.77 -0.75
CA LEU A 33 -8.09 -5.02 -1.49
C LEU A 33 -8.24 -4.82 -2.99
N VAL A 34 -9.22 -4.03 -3.40
CA VAL A 34 -9.41 -3.69 -4.82
C VAL A 34 -8.17 -2.96 -5.35
N GLY A 35 -7.62 -2.05 -4.56
CA GLY A 35 -6.42 -1.31 -4.95
C GLY A 35 -5.24 -2.22 -5.20
N ILE A 36 -4.97 -3.18 -4.30
CA ILE A 36 -3.82 -4.08 -4.47
C ILE A 36 -3.98 -5.00 -5.69
N ILE A 37 -5.19 -5.51 -5.92
CA ILE A 37 -5.45 -6.35 -7.09
C ILE A 37 -5.20 -5.54 -8.38
N LEU A 38 -5.72 -4.32 -8.43
CA LEU A 38 -5.53 -3.45 -9.58
C LEU A 38 -4.05 -3.13 -9.78
N ALA A 39 -3.30 -2.91 -8.69
CA ALA A 39 -1.87 -2.62 -8.79
C ALA A 39 -1.10 -3.79 -9.40
N TYR A 40 -1.38 -5.02 -8.98
CA TYR A 40 -0.71 -6.20 -9.55
C TYR A 40 -1.00 -6.36 -11.02
N LEU A 41 -2.27 -6.25 -11.41
CA LEU A 41 -2.66 -6.39 -12.81
C LEU A 41 -2.05 -5.28 -13.68
N SER A 42 -2.04 -4.07 -13.17
CA SER A 42 -1.52 -2.93 -13.94
C SER A 42 -0.01 -2.93 -14.01
N ARG A 43 0.69 -3.46 -13.00
CA ARG A 43 2.15 -3.59 -13.06
C ARG A 43 2.58 -4.51 -14.20
N ASP A 44 1.89 -5.63 -14.37
CA ASP A 44 2.20 -6.56 -15.46
C ASP A 44 2.00 -5.89 -16.82
N LYS A 45 0.94 -5.10 -16.96
CA LYS A 45 0.69 -4.36 -18.19
C LYS A 45 1.74 -3.27 -18.43
N ALA A 46 2.19 -2.60 -17.38
CA ALA A 46 3.24 -1.60 -17.50
C ALA A 46 4.55 -2.24 -17.98
N ARG A 47 4.84 -3.46 -17.53
CA ARG A 47 6.01 -4.23 -18.01
C ARG A 47 5.89 -4.54 -19.49
N GLU A 48 4.71 -4.98 -19.94
CA GLU A 48 4.48 -5.31 -21.34
C GLU A 48 4.67 -4.10 -22.25
N ILE A 49 4.20 -2.93 -21.79
CA ILE A 49 4.34 -1.68 -22.55
C ILE A 49 5.79 -1.18 -22.52
N GLY A 50 6.54 -1.54 -21.48
CA GLY A 50 7.91 -1.09 -21.33
C GLY A 50 8.03 0.29 -20.71
N ASP A 51 7.10 0.64 -19.82
CA ASP A 51 7.14 1.91 -19.10
C ASP A 51 7.74 1.69 -17.70
N PRO A 52 9.03 2.02 -17.52
CA PRO A 52 9.68 1.77 -16.23
C PRO A 52 9.17 2.65 -15.10
N LEU A 53 8.68 3.85 -15.41
CA LEU A 53 8.15 4.75 -14.38
C LEU A 53 6.84 4.22 -13.79
N LEU A 54 5.94 3.74 -14.65
CA LEU A 54 4.68 3.16 -14.18
C LEU A 54 4.91 1.86 -13.42
N GLU A 55 5.79 0.99 -13.94
CA GLU A 55 6.15 -0.23 -13.24
C GLU A 55 6.71 0.07 -11.85
N ASP A 56 7.57 1.07 -11.75
CA ASP A 56 8.15 1.51 -10.50
C ASP A 56 7.07 1.98 -9.51
N ASN A 57 6.10 2.77 -9.98
CA ASN A 57 5.00 3.24 -9.15
C ASN A 57 4.13 2.10 -8.65
N PHE A 58 3.78 1.15 -9.53
CA PHE A 58 2.98 0.00 -9.11
C PHE A 58 3.73 -0.89 -8.12
N THR A 59 5.04 -1.05 -8.30
CA THR A 59 5.87 -1.76 -7.34
C THR A 59 5.86 -1.06 -5.97
N TRP A 60 5.95 0.26 -5.97
CA TRP A 60 5.85 1.04 -4.73
C TRP A 60 4.51 0.84 -4.03
N GLN A 61 3.41 0.84 -4.81
CA GLN A 61 2.08 0.61 -4.27
C GLN A 61 1.95 -0.78 -3.66
N ILE A 62 2.45 -1.81 -4.35
CA ILE A 62 2.41 -3.19 -3.88
C ILE A 62 3.21 -3.34 -2.60
N ASN A 63 4.42 -2.79 -2.56
CA ASN A 63 5.26 -2.84 -1.37
C ASN A 63 4.64 -2.07 -0.20
N SER A 64 3.97 -0.97 -0.48
CA SER A 64 3.26 -0.21 0.55
C SER A 64 2.12 -1.02 1.18
N PHE A 65 1.37 -1.76 0.36
CA PHE A 65 0.30 -2.62 0.85
C PHE A 65 0.85 -3.71 1.77
N TRP A 66 1.87 -4.43 1.31
CA TRP A 66 2.43 -5.53 2.09
C TRP A 66 3.09 -5.04 3.38
N GLY A 67 3.78 -3.89 3.32
CA GLY A 67 4.35 -3.28 4.51
C GLY A 67 3.28 -2.86 5.52
N TYR A 68 2.20 -2.25 5.03
CA TYR A 68 1.08 -1.87 5.90
C TYR A 68 0.42 -3.10 6.53
N LEU A 69 0.26 -4.16 5.75
CA LEU A 69 -0.27 -5.42 6.25
C LEU A 69 0.61 -6.01 7.35
N ALA A 70 1.93 -5.92 7.21
CA ALA A 70 2.86 -6.36 8.24
C ALA A 70 2.71 -5.52 9.51
N PHE A 71 2.57 -4.20 9.39
CA PHE A 71 2.36 -3.31 10.54
C PHE A 71 1.04 -3.59 11.26
N ILE A 72 0.03 -4.09 10.56
CA ILE A 72 -1.24 -4.49 11.19
C ILE A 72 -1.15 -5.91 11.73
N GLY A 73 -0.57 -6.82 10.95
CA GLY A 73 -0.49 -8.24 11.30
C GLY A 73 0.36 -8.50 12.52
N LEU A 74 1.47 -7.79 12.68
CA LEU A 74 2.36 -7.97 13.83
C LEU A 74 1.67 -7.63 15.15
N PRO A 75 0.99 -6.47 15.29
CA PRO A 75 0.22 -6.20 16.51
C PRO A 75 -0.88 -7.22 16.79
N LEU A 76 -1.55 -7.72 15.75
CA LEU A 76 -2.58 -8.74 15.93
C LEU A 76 -2.01 -10.04 16.50
N LEU A 77 -0.84 -10.47 15.99
CA LEU A 77 -0.14 -11.63 16.51
C LEU A 77 0.27 -11.44 17.96
N ILE A 78 0.85 -10.28 18.28
CA ILE A 78 1.26 -9.96 19.64
C ILE A 78 0.06 -9.92 20.57
N GLY A 79 -1.05 -9.32 20.13
CA GLY A 79 -2.29 -9.29 20.89
C GLY A 79 -2.85 -10.67 21.16
N LEU A 80 -2.79 -11.56 20.17
CA LEU A 80 -3.22 -12.95 20.35
C LEU A 80 -2.35 -13.67 21.38
N MET A 81 -1.03 -13.47 21.34
CA MET A 81 -0.13 -14.05 22.32
C MET A 81 -0.43 -13.54 23.73
N GLY A 82 -0.74 -12.24 23.87
CA GLY A 82 -1.14 -11.66 25.15
C GLY A 82 -2.45 -12.26 25.65
N LEU A 83 -3.40 -12.48 24.76
CA LEU A 83 -4.70 -13.08 25.11
C LEU A 83 -4.52 -14.52 25.61
N LEU A 84 -3.63 -15.28 24.97
CA LEU A 84 -3.36 -16.67 25.36
C LEU A 84 -2.61 -16.80 26.67
N SER A 85 -1.95 -15.74 27.14
CA SER A 85 -1.21 -15.75 28.39
C SER A 85 -2.10 -15.72 29.62
N PHE A 86 -3.37 -15.33 29.48
CA PHE A 86 -4.34 -15.19 30.56
C PHE A 86 -3.88 -14.23 31.69
N ASP A 87 -2.89 -13.40 31.42
CA ASP A 87 -2.40 -12.38 32.34
C ASP A 87 -2.90 -11.02 31.87
N PHE A 88 -3.72 -10.37 32.70
CA PHE A 88 -4.34 -9.09 32.31
C PHE A 88 -3.29 -7.99 32.12
N ALA A 89 -2.29 -7.91 33.00
CA ALA A 89 -1.23 -6.90 32.88
C ALA A 89 -0.40 -7.11 31.62
N PHE A 90 -0.11 -8.36 31.28
CA PHE A 90 0.61 -8.73 30.08
C PHE A 90 -0.19 -8.37 28.83
N LEU A 91 -1.48 -8.67 28.84
CA LEU A 91 -2.39 -8.34 27.74
C LEU A 91 -2.47 -6.84 27.53
N ALA A 92 -2.59 -6.05 28.60
CA ALA A 92 -2.65 -4.60 28.53
C ALA A 92 -1.36 -4.01 27.94
N PHE A 93 -0.20 -4.54 28.35
CA PHE A 93 1.09 -4.10 27.82
C PHE A 93 1.19 -4.37 26.30
N PHE A 94 0.83 -5.56 25.88
CA PHE A 94 0.90 -5.91 24.46
C PHE A 94 -0.15 -5.17 23.63
N ALA A 95 -1.33 -4.89 24.19
CA ALA A 95 -2.34 -4.09 23.50
C ALA A 95 -1.83 -2.66 23.29
N PHE A 96 -1.20 -2.07 24.29
CA PHE A 96 -0.61 -0.74 24.20
C PHE A 96 0.50 -0.70 23.15
N LEU A 97 1.39 -1.70 23.18
CA LEU A 97 2.46 -1.81 22.18
C LEU A 97 1.89 -1.97 20.76
N GLY A 98 0.82 -2.76 20.62
CA GLY A 98 0.17 -2.97 19.35
C GLY A 98 -0.45 -1.70 18.78
N VAL A 99 -1.05 -0.87 19.62
CA VAL A 99 -1.59 0.42 19.21
C VAL A 99 -0.48 1.34 18.70
N ILE A 100 0.66 1.39 19.39
CA ILE A 100 1.79 2.20 18.96
C ILE A 100 2.31 1.74 17.61
N ILE A 101 2.51 0.43 17.42
CA ILE A 101 2.99 -0.14 16.16
C ILE A 101 1.99 0.15 15.04
N GLY A 102 0.68 0.01 15.31
CA GLY A 102 -0.36 0.30 14.35
C GLY A 102 -0.38 1.75 13.90
N LEU A 103 -0.18 2.68 14.84
CA LEU A 103 -0.12 4.10 14.52
C LEU A 103 1.10 4.44 13.68
N ILE A 104 2.25 3.86 14.01
CA ILE A 104 3.46 4.05 13.20
C ILE A 104 3.24 3.52 11.79
N GLY A 105 2.62 2.36 11.66
CA GLY A 105 2.30 1.78 10.37
C GLY A 105 1.34 2.62 9.56
N LEU A 106 0.33 3.21 10.22
CA LEU A 106 -0.62 4.09 9.58
C LEU A 106 0.06 5.34 9.02
N ILE A 107 0.90 5.98 9.83
CA ILE A 107 1.66 7.16 9.40
C ILE A 107 2.58 6.81 8.24
N TRP A 108 3.27 5.67 8.34
CA TRP A 108 4.16 5.19 7.28
C TRP A 108 3.41 4.95 5.99
N PHE A 109 2.23 4.33 6.05
CA PHE A 109 1.41 4.04 4.88
C PHE A 109 0.91 5.33 4.21
N ILE A 110 0.45 6.29 5.02
CA ILE A 110 -0.01 7.58 4.52
C ILE A 110 1.16 8.31 3.84
N TYR A 111 2.33 8.31 4.48
CA TYR A 111 3.52 8.93 3.90
C TYR A 111 3.87 8.31 2.55
N ARG A 112 3.90 6.98 2.48
CA ARG A 112 4.22 6.30 1.23
C ARG A 112 3.19 6.54 0.15
N THR A 113 1.92 6.60 0.51
CA THR A 113 0.84 6.86 -0.44
C THR A 113 0.97 8.26 -1.04
N ILE A 114 1.20 9.25 -0.19
CA ILE A 114 1.35 10.64 -0.65
C ILE A 114 2.62 10.79 -1.49
N LYS A 115 3.73 10.24 -1.03
CA LYS A 115 5.00 10.32 -1.76
C LYS A 115 4.90 9.66 -3.13
N GLY A 116 4.29 8.48 -3.18
CA GLY A 116 4.11 7.77 -4.45
C GLY A 116 3.21 8.52 -5.41
N TRP A 117 2.10 9.06 -4.89
CA TRP A 117 1.17 9.83 -5.71
C TRP A 117 1.82 11.09 -6.27
N LEU A 118 2.59 11.80 -5.45
CA LEU A 118 3.33 12.97 -5.91
C LEU A 118 4.34 12.62 -6.99
N ALA A 119 5.09 11.53 -6.79
CA ALA A 119 6.06 11.07 -7.79
C ALA A 119 5.38 10.72 -9.11
N LEU A 120 4.22 10.07 -9.04
CA LEU A 120 3.43 9.74 -10.23
C LEU A 120 2.98 11.01 -10.95
N SER A 121 2.49 11.99 -10.21
CA SER A 121 2.00 13.25 -10.78
C SER A 121 3.14 14.07 -11.41
N GLU A 122 4.35 13.99 -10.86
CA GLU A 122 5.51 14.70 -11.38
C GLU A 122 6.27 13.90 -12.43
N GLY A 123 5.89 12.65 -12.67
CA GLY A 123 6.58 11.77 -13.60
C GLY A 123 7.93 11.32 -13.12
N LYS A 124 8.14 11.26 -11.81
CA LYS A 124 9.41 10.86 -11.19
C LYS A 124 9.38 9.42 -10.73
N ALA A 125 10.55 8.76 -10.74
CA ALA A 125 10.70 7.41 -10.23
C ALA A 125 10.84 7.41 -8.70
N LEU A 126 10.55 6.27 -8.10
CA LEU A 126 10.68 6.06 -6.65
C LEU A 126 11.88 5.16 -6.34
N TYR A 127 12.05 4.08 -7.09
CA TYR A 127 13.14 3.13 -6.92
C TYR A 127 14.25 3.30 -7.95
N ILE A 128 13.87 3.56 -9.18
CA ILE A 128 14.82 3.70 -10.28
C ILE A 128 15.19 5.18 -10.45
N GLN A 129 16.22 5.63 -9.79
CA GLN A 129 16.74 6.98 -9.95
C GLN A 129 18.01 6.94 -10.80
#